data_d2de8197c48d8b36e0b4aad4e7d8eb83
#
_entry.id   d2de8197c48d8b36e0b4aad4e7d8eb83
#
_cell.length_a   1.000
_cell.length_b   1.000
_cell.length_c   1.000
_cell.angle_alpha   90.00
_cell.angle_beta   90.00
_cell.angle_gamma   90.00
#
_symmetry.space_group_name_H-M   'P 1'
#
loop_
_entity.id
_entity.type
_entity.pdbx_description
1 polymer ?
#
loop_
_entity_poly.entity_id
_entity_poly.type
_entity_poly.pdbx_seq_one_letter_code
_entity_poly.pdbx_strand_id
1 'polypeptide(L)'
;LGIALEDVTHDQRRQAKAVNFGLLYGMSEFGLIRQLGFTRQESQDYIKQYFHRYPGIYEYMQRTRQVALEQGFVETILGRRLYTPDIDARNMMVRKGAERAAINAPLQGSAADIIKMAMIEVDKILPKDQAKMLLQVHDELVFEVDADIADELAPKLAEVMQAVVKLSVPLIVEVGKGMNWDEAH
;
A
#
# COMPACT_ATOMS: atom_id res chain seq x y z
N LEU A 1 9.03 -17.56 10.94
CA LEU A 1 8.52 -18.94 10.92
C LEU A 1 9.64 -19.99 11.02
N GLY A 2 10.93 -19.61 10.82
CA GLY A 2 12.07 -20.54 10.92
C GLY A 2 12.10 -21.65 9.87
N ILE A 3 11.39 -21.45 8.74
CA ILE A 3 11.34 -22.36 7.59
C ILE A 3 12.07 -21.74 6.40
N ALA A 4 12.62 -22.55 5.50
CA ALA A 4 13.27 -22.08 4.28
C ALA A 4 12.23 -21.41 3.36
N LEU A 5 12.67 -20.46 2.51
CA LEU A 5 11.76 -19.67 1.66
C LEU A 5 11.00 -20.56 0.66
N GLU A 6 11.66 -21.60 0.15
CA GLU A 6 11.09 -22.60 -0.75
C GLU A 6 10.01 -23.45 -0.13
N ASP A 7 10.03 -23.63 1.21
CA ASP A 7 9.06 -24.44 1.97
C ASP A 7 7.85 -23.61 2.46
N VAL A 8 7.85 -22.29 2.22
CA VAL A 8 6.75 -21.40 2.65
C VAL A 8 5.52 -21.67 1.81
N THR A 9 4.44 -22.17 2.45
CA THR A 9 3.17 -22.40 1.78
C THR A 9 2.49 -21.08 1.39
N HIS A 10 1.58 -21.14 0.42
CA HIS A 10 0.78 -19.99 0.01
C HIS A 10 -0.01 -19.36 1.19
N ASP A 11 -0.58 -20.20 2.07
CA ASP A 11 -1.32 -19.73 3.25
C ASP A 11 -0.41 -19.05 4.27
N GLN A 12 0.78 -19.58 4.51
CA GLN A 12 1.75 -18.95 5.39
C GLN A 12 2.22 -17.60 4.84
N ARG A 13 2.43 -17.49 3.53
CA ARG A 13 2.75 -16.22 2.86
C ARG A 13 1.62 -15.22 3.02
N ARG A 14 0.37 -15.63 2.79
CA ARG A 14 -0.82 -14.80 2.97
C ARG A 14 -0.96 -14.29 4.40
N GLN A 15 -0.78 -15.18 5.40
CA GLN A 15 -0.81 -14.80 6.81
C GLN A 15 0.31 -13.80 7.16
N ALA A 16 1.54 -14.07 6.73
CA ALA A 16 2.67 -13.17 6.98
C ALA A 16 2.44 -11.78 6.34
N LYS A 17 1.90 -11.73 5.11
CA LYS A 17 1.52 -10.49 4.43
C LYS A 17 0.46 -9.73 5.24
N ALA A 18 -0.60 -10.41 5.68
CA ALA A 18 -1.68 -9.80 6.45
C ALA A 18 -1.21 -9.23 7.80
N VAL A 19 -0.31 -9.93 8.49
CA VAL A 19 0.29 -9.46 9.75
C VAL A 19 1.23 -8.27 9.51
N ASN A 20 2.09 -8.34 8.50
CA ASN A 20 3.02 -7.27 8.17
C ASN A 20 2.27 -5.97 7.85
N PHE A 21 1.27 -6.02 6.98
CA PHE A 21 0.43 -4.86 6.69
C PHE A 21 -0.40 -4.42 7.89
N GLY A 22 -0.94 -5.38 8.65
CA GLY A 22 -1.69 -5.08 9.86
C GLY A 22 -0.87 -4.26 10.86
N LEU A 23 0.35 -4.68 11.15
CA LEU A 23 1.25 -3.97 12.06
C LEU A 23 1.68 -2.61 11.51
N LEU A 24 2.01 -2.52 10.22
CA LEU A 24 2.32 -1.27 9.54
C LEU A 24 1.16 -0.26 9.67
N TYR A 25 -0.07 -0.73 9.58
CA TYR A 25 -1.28 0.10 9.71
C TYR A 25 -1.79 0.23 11.15
N GLY A 26 -0.96 -0.14 12.15
CA GLY A 26 -1.28 0.08 13.57
C GLY A 26 -2.20 -0.95 14.19
N MET A 27 -2.19 -2.21 13.70
CA MET A 27 -2.89 -3.32 14.33
C MET A 27 -2.41 -3.48 15.78
N SER A 28 -3.35 -3.67 16.69
CA SER A 28 -3.08 -3.92 18.10
C SER A 28 -2.81 -5.41 18.38
N GLU A 29 -2.34 -5.71 19.62
CA GLU A 29 -2.21 -7.09 20.12
C GLU A 29 -3.50 -7.89 19.94
N PHE A 30 -4.68 -7.27 20.19
CA PHE A 30 -5.99 -7.92 19.98
C PHE A 30 -6.26 -8.27 18.51
N GLY A 31 -5.76 -7.48 17.58
CA GLY A 31 -5.82 -7.79 16.15
C GLY A 31 -5.05 -9.07 15.82
N LEU A 32 -3.84 -9.21 16.33
CA LEU A 32 -3.01 -10.42 16.16
C LEU A 32 -3.64 -11.65 16.81
N ILE A 33 -4.16 -11.53 18.04
CA ILE A 33 -4.86 -12.61 18.72
C ILE A 33 -5.99 -13.15 17.85
N ARG A 34 -6.82 -12.24 17.30
CA ARG A 34 -7.97 -12.61 16.47
C ARG A 34 -7.58 -13.22 15.13
N GLN A 35 -6.49 -12.74 14.53
CA GLN A 35 -6.08 -13.13 13.18
C GLN A 35 -5.23 -14.41 13.16
N LEU A 36 -4.37 -14.60 14.17
CA LEU A 36 -3.41 -15.71 14.23
C LEU A 36 -3.72 -16.73 15.34
N GLY A 37 -4.69 -16.44 16.23
CA GLY A 37 -4.96 -17.28 17.38
C GLY A 37 -3.87 -17.22 18.47
N PHE A 38 -3.01 -16.21 18.44
CA PHE A 38 -1.96 -16.03 19.44
C PHE A 38 -2.54 -15.78 20.83
N THR A 39 -1.81 -16.18 21.85
CA THR A 39 -2.02 -15.68 23.20
C THR A 39 -1.62 -14.21 23.29
N ARG A 40 -2.03 -13.54 24.35
CA ARG A 40 -1.65 -12.15 24.60
C ARG A 40 -0.13 -11.98 24.67
N GLN A 41 0.56 -12.90 25.36
CA GLN A 41 2.01 -12.84 25.51
C GLN A 41 2.71 -13.01 24.15
N GLU A 42 2.33 -14.02 23.38
CA GLU A 42 2.87 -14.24 22.02
C GLU A 42 2.66 -13.03 21.12
N SER A 43 1.49 -12.38 21.19
CA SER A 43 1.21 -11.18 20.41
C SER A 43 2.13 -10.01 20.79
N GLN A 44 2.37 -9.80 22.08
CA GLN A 44 3.27 -8.76 22.59
C GLN A 44 4.72 -9.02 22.18
N ASP A 45 5.18 -10.26 22.31
CA ASP A 45 6.54 -10.65 21.94
C ASP A 45 6.76 -10.54 20.43
N TYR A 46 5.76 -10.92 19.63
CA TYR A 46 5.80 -10.76 18.18
C TYR A 46 5.90 -9.29 17.76
N ILE A 47 5.06 -8.41 18.31
CA ILE A 47 5.09 -6.96 18.03
C ILE A 47 6.45 -6.38 18.42
N LYS A 48 6.99 -6.75 19.56
CA LYS A 48 8.31 -6.30 20.03
C LYS A 48 9.42 -6.74 19.08
N GLN A 49 9.43 -8.01 18.66
CA GLN A 49 10.39 -8.54 17.70
C GLN A 49 10.26 -7.87 16.33
N TYR A 50 9.03 -7.63 15.86
CA TYR A 50 8.76 -6.97 14.59
C TYR A 50 9.36 -5.55 14.56
N PHE A 51 9.10 -4.72 15.57
CA PHE A 51 9.65 -3.38 15.62
C PHE A 51 11.15 -3.33 15.93
N HIS A 52 11.68 -4.34 16.61
CA HIS A 52 13.12 -4.51 16.75
C HIS A 52 13.79 -4.81 15.40
N ARG A 53 13.15 -5.65 14.57
CA ARG A 53 13.63 -5.99 13.22
C ARG A 53 13.48 -4.84 12.24
N TYR A 54 12.41 -4.05 12.38
CA TYR A 54 12.06 -2.94 11.50
C TYR A 54 11.90 -1.61 12.27
N PRO A 55 12.98 -1.07 12.85
CA PRO A 55 12.88 0.13 13.69
C PRO A 55 12.37 1.35 12.95
N GLY A 56 12.70 1.49 11.66
CA GLY A 56 12.22 2.60 10.83
C GLY A 56 10.70 2.66 10.67
N ILE A 57 10.00 1.51 10.74
CA ILE A 57 8.52 1.49 10.75
C ILE A 57 8.00 2.08 12.06
N TYR A 58 8.59 1.69 13.19
CA TYR A 58 8.22 2.26 14.49
C TYR A 58 8.45 3.77 14.54
N GLU A 59 9.62 4.22 14.09
CA GLU A 59 9.98 5.64 14.02
C GLU A 59 9.02 6.43 13.12
N TYR A 60 8.68 5.88 11.95
CA TYR A 60 7.68 6.46 11.06
C TYR A 60 6.34 6.65 11.76
N MET A 61 5.84 5.61 12.44
CA MET A 61 4.56 5.66 13.15
C MET A 61 4.56 6.72 14.27
N GLN A 62 5.65 6.81 15.05
CA GLN A 62 5.77 7.79 16.13
C GLN A 62 5.84 9.22 15.58
N ARG A 63 6.69 9.43 14.57
CA ARG A 63 6.83 10.74 13.91
C ARG A 63 5.52 11.20 13.29
N THR A 64 4.80 10.30 12.62
CA THR A 64 3.53 10.66 11.96
C THR A 64 2.46 11.04 12.97
N ARG A 65 2.37 10.35 14.11
CA ARG A 65 1.47 10.75 15.22
C ARG A 65 1.83 12.11 15.78
N GLN A 66 3.12 12.36 15.97
CA GLN A 66 3.60 13.65 16.49
C GLN A 66 3.27 14.79 15.53
N VAL A 67 3.54 14.62 14.24
CA VAL A 67 3.18 15.58 13.20
C VAL A 67 1.68 15.86 13.17
N ALA A 68 0.85 14.79 13.24
CA ALA A 68 -0.59 14.93 13.30
C ALA A 68 -1.07 15.73 14.50
N LEU A 69 -0.47 15.52 15.69
CA LEU A 69 -0.77 16.27 16.91
C LEU A 69 -0.38 17.75 16.81
N GLU A 70 0.81 18.04 16.25
CA GLU A 70 1.34 19.41 16.17
C GLU A 70 0.68 20.25 15.10
N GLN A 71 0.37 19.66 13.94
CA GLN A 71 -0.12 20.39 12.76
C GLN A 71 -1.62 20.22 12.53
N GLY A 72 -2.25 19.20 13.13
CA GLY A 72 -3.65 18.85 12.89
C GLY A 72 -3.89 18.15 11.56
N PHE A 73 -2.85 17.77 10.81
CA PHE A 73 -2.93 17.02 9.55
C PHE A 73 -1.65 16.21 9.30
N VAL A 74 -1.73 15.29 8.35
CA VAL A 74 -0.59 14.59 7.74
C VAL A 74 -0.62 14.78 6.23
N GLU A 75 0.52 14.57 5.56
CA GLU A 75 0.65 14.82 4.11
C GLU A 75 1.13 13.57 3.37
N THR A 76 0.69 13.43 2.12
CA THR A 76 1.28 12.49 1.17
C THR A 76 2.66 12.97 0.73
N ILE A 77 3.41 12.12 0.00
CA ILE A 77 4.71 12.51 -0.58
C ILE A 77 4.59 13.68 -1.58
N LEU A 78 3.39 13.95 -2.10
CA LEU A 78 3.10 15.05 -3.01
C LEU A 78 2.43 16.25 -2.32
N GLY A 79 2.37 16.25 -0.98
CA GLY A 79 1.87 17.38 -0.17
C GLY A 79 0.34 17.47 -0.05
N ARG A 80 -0.41 16.44 -0.46
CA ARG A 80 -1.86 16.42 -0.22
C ARG A 80 -2.13 16.12 1.24
N ARG A 81 -2.99 16.95 1.89
CA ARG A 81 -3.27 16.91 3.31
C ARG A 81 -4.46 16.04 3.66
N LEU A 82 -4.33 15.28 4.75
CA LEU A 82 -5.45 14.69 5.48
C LEU A 82 -5.49 15.33 6.87
N TYR A 83 -6.58 16.03 7.19
CA TYR A 83 -6.80 16.61 8.51
C TYR A 83 -7.20 15.53 9.51
N THR A 84 -6.72 15.68 10.76
CA THR A 84 -6.86 14.71 11.85
C THR A 84 -7.51 15.35 13.09
N PRO A 85 -8.77 15.82 13.02
CA PRO A 85 -9.42 16.59 14.08
C PRO A 85 -9.54 15.82 15.40
N ASP A 86 -9.58 14.50 15.36
CA ASP A 86 -9.77 13.64 16.53
C ASP A 86 -8.45 13.08 17.09
N ILE A 87 -7.31 13.61 16.67
CA ILE A 87 -5.98 13.06 17.05
C ILE A 87 -5.70 13.22 18.57
N ASP A 88 -6.28 14.22 19.22
CA ASP A 88 -6.18 14.52 20.65
C ASP A 88 -7.49 14.21 21.43
N ALA A 89 -8.44 13.51 20.82
CA ALA A 89 -9.72 13.20 21.43
C ALA A 89 -9.59 12.59 22.82
N ARG A 90 -10.40 13.05 23.79
CA ARG A 90 -10.43 12.51 25.15
C ARG A 90 -10.84 11.03 25.19
N ASN A 91 -11.73 10.63 24.29
CA ASN A 91 -12.12 9.23 24.14
C ASN A 91 -10.96 8.44 23.50
N MET A 92 -10.40 7.49 24.24
CA MET A 92 -9.26 6.68 23.80
C MET A 92 -9.57 5.91 22.52
N MET A 93 -10.78 5.40 22.33
CA MET A 93 -11.15 4.62 21.13
C MET A 93 -11.14 5.51 19.88
N VAL A 94 -11.71 6.73 19.98
CA VAL A 94 -11.73 7.73 18.92
C VAL A 94 -10.30 8.15 18.58
N ARG A 95 -9.50 8.51 19.58
CA ARG A 95 -8.10 8.88 19.40
C ARG A 95 -7.27 7.78 18.72
N LYS A 96 -7.39 6.53 19.17
CA LYS A 96 -6.72 5.39 18.54
C LYS A 96 -7.13 5.18 17.09
N GLY A 97 -8.39 5.46 16.75
CA GLY A 97 -8.89 5.48 15.38
C GLY A 97 -8.18 6.54 14.54
N ALA A 98 -8.13 7.78 15.07
CA ALA A 98 -7.46 8.90 14.41
C ALA A 98 -5.94 8.67 14.24
N GLU A 99 -5.25 8.12 15.26
CA GLU A 99 -3.84 7.74 15.16
C GLU A 99 -3.59 6.75 14.01
N ARG A 100 -4.43 5.72 13.87
CA ARG A 100 -4.31 4.76 12.76
C ARG A 100 -4.58 5.41 11.41
N ALA A 101 -5.62 6.25 11.32
CA ALA A 101 -5.91 6.99 10.09
C ALA A 101 -4.74 7.90 9.69
N ALA A 102 -4.14 8.60 10.66
CA ALA A 102 -2.97 9.45 10.43
C ALA A 102 -1.75 8.66 9.92
N ILE A 103 -1.48 7.46 10.46
CA ILE A 103 -0.38 6.60 10.00
C ILE A 103 -0.62 6.09 8.57
N ASN A 104 -1.86 5.71 8.26
CA ASN A 104 -2.20 5.15 6.95
C ASN A 104 -2.25 6.19 5.83
N ALA A 105 -2.70 7.40 6.13
CA ALA A 105 -3.01 8.42 5.14
C ALA A 105 -1.81 8.81 4.25
N PRO A 106 -0.59 9.02 4.77
CA PRO A 106 0.56 9.29 3.91
C PRO A 106 0.87 8.14 2.95
N LEU A 107 0.72 6.89 3.38
CA LEU A 107 1.02 5.71 2.56
C LEU A 107 -0.06 5.51 1.47
N GLN A 108 -1.30 5.34 1.88
CA GLN A 108 -2.42 5.10 0.94
C GLN A 108 -2.69 6.33 0.06
N GLY A 109 -2.59 7.52 0.64
CA GLY A 109 -2.74 8.75 -0.10
C GLY A 109 -1.65 8.96 -1.15
N SER A 110 -0.39 8.63 -0.83
CA SER A 110 0.70 8.68 -1.81
C SER A 110 0.51 7.68 -2.94
N ALA A 111 0.06 6.45 -2.63
CA ALA A 111 -0.28 5.47 -3.66
C ALA A 111 -1.39 5.99 -4.60
N ALA A 112 -2.44 6.61 -4.04
CA ALA A 112 -3.51 7.20 -4.82
C ALA A 112 -3.05 8.40 -5.68
N ASP A 113 -2.08 9.17 -5.21
CA ASP A 113 -1.50 10.27 -5.99
C ASP A 113 -0.64 9.72 -7.14
N ILE A 114 0.17 8.71 -6.88
CA ILE A 114 1.03 8.05 -7.88
C ILE A 114 0.17 7.44 -9.00
N ILE A 115 -0.88 6.67 -8.66
CA ILE A 115 -1.72 6.05 -9.68
C ILE A 115 -2.44 7.09 -10.55
N LYS A 116 -2.87 8.22 -9.99
CA LYS A 116 -3.46 9.31 -10.75
C LYS A 116 -2.45 9.97 -11.71
N MET A 117 -1.22 10.17 -11.27
CA MET A 117 -0.16 10.65 -12.15
C MET A 117 0.11 9.65 -13.28
N ALA A 118 0.19 8.35 -12.94
CA ALA A 118 0.35 7.29 -13.92
C ALA A 118 -0.76 7.30 -14.98
N MET A 119 -2.03 7.42 -14.56
CA MET A 119 -3.17 7.53 -15.47
C MET A 119 -3.01 8.70 -16.47
N ILE A 120 -2.59 9.87 -15.97
CA ILE A 120 -2.41 11.07 -16.81
C ILE A 120 -1.28 10.87 -17.82
N GLU A 121 -0.14 10.32 -17.40
CA GLU A 121 1.02 10.12 -18.29
C GLU A 121 0.77 9.00 -19.30
N VAL A 122 0.14 7.91 -18.87
CA VAL A 122 -0.27 6.81 -19.74
C VAL A 122 -1.28 7.29 -20.80
N ASP A 123 -2.27 8.10 -20.41
CA ASP A 123 -3.27 8.62 -21.35
C ASP A 123 -2.67 9.43 -22.51
N LYS A 124 -1.52 10.09 -22.29
CA LYS A 124 -0.81 10.85 -23.32
C LYS A 124 -0.19 9.99 -24.42
N ILE A 125 0.18 8.74 -24.08
CA ILE A 125 0.88 7.84 -25.00
C ILE A 125 -0.02 6.76 -25.58
N LEU A 126 -1.26 6.61 -25.09
CA LEU A 126 -2.21 5.62 -25.61
C LEU A 126 -2.60 5.91 -27.06
N PRO A 127 -2.45 4.94 -27.98
CA PRO A 127 -3.02 5.03 -29.32
C PRO A 127 -4.54 4.89 -29.24
N LYS A 128 -5.24 6.02 -29.24
CA LYS A 128 -6.69 6.12 -28.92
C LYS A 128 -7.60 5.26 -29.81
N ASP A 129 -7.14 4.94 -31.01
CA ASP A 129 -7.90 4.09 -31.95
C ASP A 129 -7.73 2.58 -31.66
N GLN A 130 -6.65 2.19 -30.94
CA GLN A 130 -6.27 0.80 -30.71
C GLN A 130 -6.17 0.42 -29.22
N ALA A 131 -6.24 1.39 -28.32
CA ALA A 131 -6.14 1.13 -26.87
C ALA A 131 -6.99 2.10 -26.06
N LYS A 132 -7.61 1.59 -25.00
CA LYS A 132 -8.43 2.36 -24.05
C LYS A 132 -8.10 1.97 -22.62
N MET A 133 -7.93 2.96 -21.75
CA MET A 133 -7.92 2.75 -20.31
C MET A 133 -9.37 2.58 -19.85
N LEU A 134 -9.73 1.43 -19.31
CA LEU A 134 -11.10 1.10 -18.93
C LEU A 134 -11.39 1.39 -17.47
N LEU A 135 -10.52 0.91 -16.57
CA LEU A 135 -10.74 0.93 -15.13
C LEU A 135 -9.44 1.21 -14.37
N GLN A 136 -9.60 1.81 -13.19
CA GLN A 136 -8.58 1.82 -12.14
C GLN A 136 -9.17 1.06 -10.95
N VAL A 137 -8.49 0.01 -10.52
CA VAL A 137 -8.92 -0.86 -9.43
C VAL A 137 -7.76 -0.98 -8.45
N HIS A 138 -7.92 -0.44 -7.22
CA HIS A 138 -6.86 -0.37 -6.21
C HIS A 138 -5.57 0.29 -6.74
N ASP A 139 -4.55 -0.49 -7.05
CA ASP A 139 -3.24 -0.11 -7.56
C ASP A 139 -3.00 -0.58 -9.01
N GLU A 140 -4.05 -1.02 -9.70
CA GLU A 140 -4.02 -1.52 -11.06
C GLU A 140 -4.71 -0.57 -12.04
N LEU A 141 -4.24 -0.56 -13.28
CA LEU A 141 -4.90 0.04 -14.44
C LEU A 141 -5.24 -1.05 -15.45
N VAL A 142 -6.51 -1.12 -15.83
CA VAL A 142 -7.02 -2.10 -16.80
C VAL A 142 -7.21 -1.42 -18.15
N PHE A 143 -6.67 -2.05 -19.18
CA PHE A 143 -6.72 -1.56 -20.57
C PHE A 143 -7.38 -2.59 -21.47
N GLU A 144 -8.14 -2.12 -22.45
CA GLU A 144 -8.49 -2.85 -23.66
C GLU A 144 -7.52 -2.41 -24.76
N VAL A 145 -6.87 -3.38 -25.39
CA VAL A 145 -5.81 -3.12 -26.39
C VAL A 145 -5.96 -4.09 -27.55
N ASP A 146 -5.80 -3.60 -28.77
CA ASP A 146 -5.75 -4.45 -29.94
C ASP A 146 -4.60 -5.47 -29.82
N ALA A 147 -4.88 -6.74 -30.16
CA ALA A 147 -3.97 -7.85 -29.91
C ALA A 147 -2.62 -7.73 -30.62
N ASP A 148 -2.60 -7.09 -31.80
CA ASP A 148 -1.39 -6.91 -32.63
C ASP A 148 -0.40 -5.91 -32.04
N ILE A 149 -0.83 -4.98 -31.19
CA ILE A 149 0.06 -4.01 -30.53
C ILE A 149 0.28 -4.28 -29.04
N ALA A 150 -0.42 -5.24 -28.45
CA ALA A 150 -0.40 -5.47 -27.01
C ALA A 150 0.99 -5.79 -26.47
N ASP A 151 1.78 -6.59 -27.17
CA ASP A 151 3.13 -6.99 -26.76
C ASP A 151 4.14 -5.83 -26.80
N GLU A 152 3.94 -4.87 -27.70
CA GLU A 152 4.78 -3.67 -27.81
C GLU A 152 4.36 -2.58 -26.84
N LEU A 153 3.04 -2.41 -26.64
CA LEU A 153 2.48 -1.34 -25.83
C LEU A 153 2.64 -1.59 -24.33
N ALA A 154 2.43 -2.83 -23.88
CA ALA A 154 2.43 -3.18 -22.47
C ALA A 154 3.73 -2.80 -21.71
N PRO A 155 4.94 -3.09 -22.21
CA PRO A 155 6.17 -2.65 -21.54
C PRO A 155 6.34 -1.13 -21.55
N LYS A 156 5.85 -0.41 -22.56
CA LYS A 156 5.88 1.06 -22.62
C LYS A 156 4.98 1.67 -21.55
N LEU A 157 3.79 1.10 -21.34
CA LEU A 157 2.88 1.54 -20.27
C LEU A 157 3.52 1.33 -18.89
N ALA A 158 4.12 0.17 -18.66
CA ALA A 158 4.82 -0.13 -17.41
C ALA A 158 5.98 0.85 -17.16
N GLU A 159 6.79 1.13 -18.17
CA GLU A 159 7.90 2.10 -18.06
C GLU A 159 7.40 3.50 -17.69
N VAL A 160 6.35 3.99 -18.35
CA VAL A 160 5.76 5.29 -18.05
C VAL A 160 5.21 5.31 -16.62
N MET A 161 4.48 4.28 -16.19
CA MET A 161 3.96 4.18 -14.83
C MET A 161 5.07 4.17 -13.77
N GLN A 162 6.17 3.48 -14.01
CA GLN A 162 7.33 3.43 -13.12
C GLN A 162 8.07 4.77 -13.02
N ALA A 163 8.01 5.58 -14.05
CA ALA A 163 8.75 6.85 -14.16
C ALA A 163 8.02 8.06 -13.56
N VAL A 164 6.73 7.93 -13.19
CA VAL A 164 5.90 9.10 -12.75
C VAL A 164 6.37 9.74 -11.47
N VAL A 165 7.09 9.00 -10.62
CA VAL A 165 7.62 9.52 -9.36
C VAL A 165 8.99 8.90 -9.05
N LYS A 166 9.89 9.73 -8.53
CA LYS A 166 11.20 9.24 -8.06
C LYS A 166 11.10 8.92 -6.56
N LEU A 167 11.13 7.66 -6.22
CA LEU A 167 11.16 7.16 -4.85
C LEU A 167 12.58 6.73 -4.43
N SER A 168 12.81 6.55 -3.14
CA SER A 168 14.05 5.96 -2.60
C SER A 168 14.15 4.44 -2.84
N VAL A 169 13.04 3.82 -3.24
CA VAL A 169 12.93 2.42 -3.65
C VAL A 169 12.37 2.35 -5.07
N PRO A 170 12.68 1.31 -5.85
CA PRO A 170 12.11 1.17 -7.19
C PRO A 170 10.60 0.97 -7.12
N LEU A 171 9.85 1.67 -7.98
CA LEU A 171 8.46 1.38 -8.27
C LEU A 171 8.44 0.36 -9.41
N ILE A 172 8.01 -0.86 -9.13
CA ILE A 172 7.94 -1.95 -10.11
C ILE A 172 6.48 -2.12 -10.51
N VAL A 173 6.24 -2.15 -11.82
CA VAL A 173 4.92 -2.40 -12.41
C VAL A 173 4.96 -3.76 -13.10
N GLU A 174 4.12 -4.67 -12.63
CA GLU A 174 3.90 -5.97 -13.27
C GLU A 174 2.82 -5.85 -14.34
N VAL A 175 2.94 -6.63 -15.40
CA VAL A 175 2.02 -6.63 -16.53
C VAL A 175 1.45 -8.01 -16.73
N GLY A 176 0.13 -8.15 -16.61
CA GLY A 176 -0.62 -9.33 -17.01
C GLY A 176 -1.33 -9.10 -18.35
N LYS A 177 -1.56 -10.14 -19.12
CA LYS A 177 -2.30 -10.14 -20.38
C LYS A 177 -3.23 -11.33 -20.47
N GLY A 178 -4.46 -11.12 -20.95
CA GLY A 178 -5.46 -12.16 -21.13
C GLY A 178 -6.60 -11.67 -22.02
N MET A 179 -7.51 -12.55 -22.39
CA MET A 179 -8.71 -12.20 -23.15
C MET A 179 -9.77 -11.51 -22.28
N ASN A 180 -9.58 -11.55 -20.97
CA ASN A 180 -10.40 -10.88 -19.97
C ASN A 180 -9.55 -10.57 -18.74
N TRP A 181 -10.09 -9.79 -17.79
CA TRP A 181 -9.36 -9.35 -16.61
C TRP A 181 -8.95 -10.51 -15.68
N ASP A 182 -9.79 -11.55 -15.54
CA ASP A 182 -9.49 -12.71 -14.69
C ASP A 182 -8.27 -13.51 -15.19
N GLU A 183 -8.07 -13.58 -16.51
CA GLU A 183 -6.91 -14.21 -17.12
C GLU A 183 -5.64 -13.33 -17.03
N ALA A 184 -5.82 -12.03 -16.98
CA ALA A 184 -4.71 -11.06 -16.92
C ALA A 184 -4.19 -10.79 -15.51
N HIS A 185 -4.91 -11.23 -14.45
CA HIS A 185 -4.62 -10.91 -13.04
C HIS A 185 -3.77 -11.94 -12.33
#